data_521eebe020402d144c884504c7a6052f
#
_entry.id   521eebe020402d144c884504c7a6052f
#
_cell.length_a   1.000
_cell.length_b   1.000
_cell.length_c   1.000
_cell.angle_alpha   90.00
_cell.angle_beta   90.00
_cell.angle_gamma   90.00
#
_symmetry.space_group_name_H-M   'P 1'
#
loop_
_entity.id
_entity.type
_entity.pdbx_description
1 polymer ?
#
loop_
_entity_poly.entity_id
_entity_poly.type
_entity_poly.pdbx_seq_one_letter_code
_entity_poly.pdbx_strand_id
1 'polypeptide(L)'
;MPTDFKKIRENYDTYNMVFNLLKQKHKQTKKDLAYSLRMTEEFLGPILNDLKVVGVPLTLSGEMVVLDAQSEFLNPILIREKVRSFNIDRDLEVEVVNIVDSTNNVLISSKFNSSKIRVCLAELQTGGRGRRGKFWQSPCGANIYMSLKWSFNPKKLIPNGLSLAVGIAIYEALIDIGIEDVKVKWPNDIMVNKMKIAGILIEVVADTSNHSDAIIGVGLNFDMPRQLGSRIDQPWTDVCSHLSKKIGRNDVAGILIASIIKTLKIFEREGFHPFFSIWDKCDFLKGKTGKVVKSDSQSNAKFEGISTDGALIVVNDNKERQLIHSGEVSLKIE
;
A
#
# COMPACT_ATOMS: atom_id res chain seq x y z
N MET A 1 13.06 12.73 -7.46
CA MET A 1 11.82 13.09 -6.74
C MET A 1 11.21 14.31 -7.41
N PRO A 2 9.89 14.38 -7.62
CA PRO A 2 9.28 15.59 -8.17
C PRO A 2 9.56 16.76 -7.22
N THR A 3 10.03 17.87 -7.75
CA THR A 3 10.27 19.12 -7.02
C THR A 3 9.02 19.68 -6.35
N ASP A 4 7.85 19.24 -6.82
CA ASP A 4 6.53 19.70 -6.41
C ASP A 4 6.15 19.37 -4.94
N PHE A 5 6.80 18.35 -4.34
CA PHE A 5 6.49 17.95 -2.96
C PHE A 5 7.29 18.68 -1.87
N LYS A 6 8.31 19.49 -2.21
CA LYS A 6 9.19 20.12 -1.21
C LYS A 6 8.42 21.02 -0.25
N LYS A 7 7.64 21.95 -0.78
CA LYS A 7 6.83 22.90 0.03
C LYS A 7 5.81 22.18 0.92
N ILE A 8 5.17 21.13 0.37
CA ILE A 8 4.19 20.33 1.11
C ILE A 8 4.86 19.63 2.29
N ARG A 9 6.06 19.07 2.10
CA ARG A 9 6.82 18.39 3.17
C ARG A 9 7.25 19.31 4.29
N GLU A 10 7.55 20.56 3.97
CA GLU A 10 7.93 21.57 4.94
C GLU A 10 6.74 22.07 5.78
N ASN A 11 5.49 21.86 5.33
CA ASN A 11 4.28 22.43 5.93
C ASN A 11 3.06 21.50 5.89
N TYR A 12 3.23 20.19 6.19
CA TYR A 12 2.14 19.21 6.12
C TYR A 12 0.85 19.66 6.83
N ASP A 13 0.97 20.25 8.02
CA ASP A 13 -0.19 20.65 8.82
C ASP A 13 -1.06 21.66 8.08
N THR A 14 -0.44 22.65 7.45
CA THR A 14 -1.14 23.70 6.69
C THR A 14 -1.88 23.08 5.48
N TYR A 15 -1.21 22.24 4.70
CA TYR A 15 -1.83 21.59 3.55
C TYR A 15 -2.95 20.64 3.96
N ASN A 16 -2.78 19.89 5.05
CA ASN A 16 -3.82 19.04 5.61
C ASN A 16 -5.02 19.83 6.12
N MET A 17 -4.82 20.97 6.77
CA MET A 17 -5.91 21.87 7.20
C MET A 17 -6.74 22.36 6.01
N VAL A 18 -6.08 22.86 4.96
CA VAL A 18 -6.74 23.31 3.73
C VAL A 18 -7.54 22.19 3.10
N PHE A 19 -6.93 21.00 2.95
CA PHE A 19 -7.58 19.86 2.32
C PHE A 19 -8.75 19.33 3.17
N ASN A 20 -8.63 19.28 4.49
CA ASN A 20 -9.73 18.89 5.38
C ASN A 20 -10.95 19.78 5.19
N LEU A 21 -10.75 21.11 5.14
CA LEU A 21 -11.85 22.05 4.96
C LEU A 21 -12.48 21.92 3.56
N LEU A 22 -11.69 21.67 2.53
CA LEU A 22 -12.18 21.37 1.18
C LEU A 22 -13.02 20.10 1.13
N LYS A 23 -12.65 19.05 1.87
CA LYS A 23 -13.45 17.82 1.99
C LYS A 23 -14.78 18.03 2.71
N GLN A 24 -14.84 18.96 3.66
CA GLN A 24 -16.08 19.29 4.37
C GLN A 24 -17.03 20.17 3.53
N LYS A 25 -16.45 21.10 2.77
CA LYS A 25 -17.18 22.06 1.93
C LYS A 25 -16.63 22.00 0.52
N HIS A 26 -17.20 21.12 -0.28
CA HIS A 26 -16.71 20.84 -1.64
C HIS A 26 -16.67 22.04 -2.58
N LYS A 27 -17.46 23.08 -2.30
CA LYS A 27 -17.53 24.29 -3.12
C LYS A 27 -17.62 25.53 -2.23
N GLN A 28 -16.67 26.47 -2.38
CA GLN A 28 -16.62 27.72 -1.61
C GLN A 28 -15.76 28.77 -2.34
N THR A 29 -15.82 30.01 -1.87
CA THR A 29 -14.93 31.07 -2.40
C THR A 29 -13.54 30.97 -1.74
N LYS A 30 -12.51 31.50 -2.42
CA LYS A 30 -11.17 31.64 -1.83
C LYS A 30 -11.21 32.48 -0.54
N LYS A 31 -12.03 33.55 -0.56
CA LYS A 31 -12.23 34.44 0.59
C LYS A 31 -12.82 33.69 1.79
N ASP A 32 -13.88 32.88 1.60
CA ASP A 32 -14.50 32.12 2.70
C ASP A 32 -13.56 31.05 3.23
N LEU A 33 -12.81 30.41 2.33
CA LEU A 33 -11.81 29.39 2.69
C LEU A 33 -10.67 30.04 3.50
N ALA A 34 -10.12 31.17 3.05
CA ALA A 34 -9.07 31.91 3.73
C ALA A 34 -9.55 32.39 5.11
N TYR A 35 -10.76 32.95 5.19
CA TYR A 35 -11.37 33.38 6.45
C TYR A 35 -11.51 32.24 7.45
N SER A 36 -12.03 31.08 7.00
CA SER A 36 -12.21 29.88 7.84
C SER A 36 -10.88 29.33 8.38
N LEU A 37 -9.81 29.47 7.60
CA LEU A 37 -8.45 29.02 7.93
C LEU A 37 -7.62 30.10 8.66
N ARG A 38 -8.16 31.30 8.86
CA ARG A 38 -7.44 32.47 9.41
C ARG A 38 -6.17 32.79 8.63
N MET A 39 -6.26 32.74 7.31
CA MET A 39 -5.17 33.05 6.36
C MET A 39 -5.57 34.20 5.45
N THR A 40 -4.59 34.79 4.75
CA THR A 40 -4.86 35.71 3.64
C THR A 40 -5.06 34.93 2.34
N GLU A 41 -5.80 35.48 1.38
CA GLU A 41 -5.98 34.87 0.06
C GLU A 41 -4.64 34.74 -0.70
N GLU A 42 -3.72 35.70 -0.48
CA GLU A 42 -2.36 35.68 -1.04
C GLU A 42 -1.56 34.44 -0.57
N PHE A 43 -1.72 34.08 0.71
CA PHE A 43 -1.07 32.89 1.27
C PHE A 43 -1.76 31.61 0.84
N LEU A 44 -3.09 31.60 0.74
CA LEU A 44 -3.89 30.45 0.34
C LEU A 44 -3.70 30.06 -1.14
N GLY A 45 -3.58 31.05 -2.04
CA GLY A 45 -3.48 30.82 -3.49
C GLY A 45 -2.39 29.83 -3.91
N PRO A 46 -1.13 30.01 -3.48
CA PRO A 46 -0.05 29.06 -3.73
C PRO A 46 -0.36 27.64 -3.22
N ILE A 47 -0.95 27.50 -2.03
CA ILE A 47 -1.29 26.20 -1.44
C ILE A 47 -2.31 25.45 -2.30
N LEU A 48 -3.36 26.15 -2.78
CA LEU A 48 -4.36 25.55 -3.67
C LEU A 48 -3.75 25.09 -5.00
N ASN A 49 -2.84 25.87 -5.55
CA ASN A 49 -2.12 25.50 -6.76
C ASN A 49 -1.21 24.27 -6.53
N ASP A 50 -0.45 24.26 -5.44
CA ASP A 50 0.40 23.13 -5.08
C ASP A 50 -0.45 21.83 -4.88
N LEU A 51 -1.59 21.93 -4.18
CA LEU A 51 -2.52 20.80 -4.03
C LEU A 51 -3.03 20.29 -5.37
N LYS A 52 -3.38 21.17 -6.29
CA LYS A 52 -3.80 20.80 -7.66
C LYS A 52 -2.67 20.12 -8.44
N VAL A 53 -1.45 20.64 -8.36
CA VAL A 53 -0.27 20.08 -9.04
C VAL A 53 0.05 18.67 -8.57
N VAL A 54 -0.14 18.37 -7.28
CA VAL A 54 0.10 17.04 -6.71
C VAL A 54 -1.08 16.08 -6.89
N GLY A 55 -2.12 16.50 -7.62
CA GLY A 55 -3.21 15.63 -8.05
C GLY A 55 -4.44 15.66 -7.15
N VAL A 56 -4.55 16.61 -6.21
CA VAL A 56 -5.84 16.83 -5.53
C VAL A 56 -6.85 17.32 -6.60
N PRO A 57 -8.03 16.69 -6.73
CA PRO A 57 -8.98 16.99 -7.79
C PRO A 57 -9.69 18.34 -7.54
N LEU A 58 -8.93 19.44 -7.75
CA LEU A 58 -9.39 20.81 -7.55
C LEU A 58 -9.62 21.53 -8.88
N THR A 59 -10.77 22.16 -8.99
CA THR A 59 -11.07 23.16 -10.01
C THR A 59 -11.02 24.54 -9.38
N LEU A 60 -10.13 25.38 -9.91
CA LEU A 60 -9.97 26.79 -9.53
C LEU A 60 -10.53 27.65 -10.66
N SER A 61 -11.62 28.36 -10.42
CA SER A 61 -12.31 29.23 -11.42
C SER A 61 -12.62 30.59 -10.83
N GLY A 62 -11.82 31.59 -11.18
CA GLY A 62 -11.91 32.92 -10.57
C GLY A 62 -11.76 32.83 -9.04
N GLU A 63 -12.78 33.30 -8.35
CA GLU A 63 -12.84 33.27 -6.88
C GLU A 63 -13.28 31.91 -6.32
N MET A 64 -13.77 31.00 -7.16
CA MET A 64 -14.32 29.71 -6.70
C MET A 64 -13.26 28.61 -6.63
N VAL A 65 -13.32 27.87 -5.54
CA VAL A 65 -12.58 26.61 -5.32
C VAL A 65 -13.59 25.48 -5.23
N VAL A 66 -13.42 24.47 -6.07
CA VAL A 66 -14.31 23.30 -6.10
C VAL A 66 -13.44 22.04 -5.98
N LEU A 67 -13.71 21.23 -4.96
CA LEU A 67 -13.19 19.86 -4.85
C LEU A 67 -14.16 18.93 -5.56
N ASP A 68 -13.65 18.03 -6.42
CA ASP A 68 -14.49 17.10 -7.18
C ASP A 68 -15.30 16.21 -6.23
N ALA A 69 -16.61 16.36 -6.28
CA ALA A 69 -17.55 15.60 -5.45
C ALA A 69 -17.69 14.12 -5.87
N GLN A 70 -17.20 13.74 -7.07
CA GLN A 70 -17.23 12.35 -7.54
C GLN A 70 -16.09 11.51 -6.97
N SER A 71 -15.06 12.14 -6.41
CA SER A 71 -13.95 11.44 -5.77
C SER A 71 -14.41 10.81 -4.46
N GLU A 72 -14.32 9.48 -4.37
CA GLU A 72 -14.57 8.75 -3.12
C GLU A 72 -13.34 8.86 -2.20
N PHE A 73 -13.37 9.81 -1.26
CA PHE A 73 -12.33 9.91 -0.25
C PHE A 73 -12.45 8.81 0.81
N LEU A 74 -11.31 8.39 1.35
CA LEU A 74 -11.24 7.40 2.42
C LEU A 74 -11.93 7.93 3.68
N ASN A 75 -12.75 7.08 4.28
CA ASN A 75 -13.51 7.38 5.49
C ASN A 75 -13.26 6.29 6.55
N PRO A 76 -12.64 6.63 7.70
CA PRO A 76 -12.28 5.65 8.71
C PRO A 76 -13.51 4.96 9.35
N ILE A 77 -14.68 5.58 9.32
CA ILE A 77 -15.92 4.99 9.84
C ILE A 77 -16.39 3.89 8.88
N LEU A 78 -16.54 4.18 7.59
CA LEU A 78 -16.97 3.22 6.58
C LEU A 78 -16.00 2.03 6.49
N ILE A 79 -14.69 2.31 6.52
CA ILE A 79 -13.67 1.26 6.51
C ILE A 79 -13.81 0.35 7.74
N ARG A 80 -13.98 0.91 8.95
CA ARG A 80 -14.17 0.11 10.16
C ARG A 80 -15.45 -0.70 10.14
N GLU A 81 -16.55 -0.15 9.64
CA GLU A 81 -17.82 -0.87 9.46
C GLU A 81 -17.64 -2.05 8.53
N LYS A 82 -16.94 -1.86 7.42
CA LYS A 82 -16.61 -2.95 6.49
C LYS A 82 -15.74 -4.02 7.15
N VAL A 83 -14.71 -3.67 7.90
CA VAL A 83 -13.88 -4.65 8.64
C VAL A 83 -14.71 -5.43 9.65
N ARG A 84 -15.62 -4.77 10.38
CA ARG A 84 -16.50 -5.43 11.37
C ARG A 84 -17.44 -6.45 10.72
N SER A 85 -17.87 -6.24 9.48
CA SER A 85 -18.70 -7.21 8.76
C SER A 85 -18.02 -8.58 8.56
N PHE A 86 -16.71 -8.66 8.75
CA PHE A 86 -15.91 -9.90 8.71
C PHE A 86 -15.67 -10.52 10.09
N ASN A 87 -16.40 -10.11 11.14
CA ASN A 87 -16.24 -10.55 12.53
C ASN A 87 -14.82 -10.31 13.09
N ILE A 88 -14.19 -9.22 12.66
CA ILE A 88 -12.91 -8.78 13.21
C ILE A 88 -13.18 -7.82 14.36
N ASP A 89 -12.58 -8.17 15.50
CA ASP A 89 -12.88 -7.62 16.79
C ASP A 89 -12.40 -6.18 17.06
N ARG A 90 -12.78 -5.76 18.28
CA ARG A 90 -12.92 -4.44 18.86
C ARG A 90 -11.64 -3.60 18.96
N ASP A 91 -10.47 -4.20 18.77
CA ASP A 91 -9.18 -3.54 19.02
C ASP A 91 -8.55 -2.96 17.75
N LEU A 92 -9.38 -2.56 16.79
CA LEU A 92 -8.93 -1.94 15.53
C LEU A 92 -9.07 -0.42 15.59
N GLU A 93 -7.96 0.28 15.43
CA GLU A 93 -7.89 1.71 15.22
C GLU A 93 -7.55 2.00 13.75
N VAL A 94 -8.44 2.71 13.06
CA VAL A 94 -8.26 3.14 11.66
C VAL A 94 -8.14 4.65 11.62
N GLU A 95 -7.02 5.12 11.13
CA GLU A 95 -6.72 6.53 10.89
C GLU A 95 -6.62 6.79 9.38
N VAL A 96 -7.19 7.89 8.91
CA VAL A 96 -7.03 8.38 7.53
C VAL A 96 -6.39 9.75 7.56
N VAL A 97 -5.24 9.87 6.95
CA VAL A 97 -4.50 11.13 6.78
C VAL A 97 -4.64 11.60 5.34
N ASN A 98 -4.83 12.91 5.11
CA ASN A 98 -4.95 13.37 3.73
C ASN A 98 -3.60 13.32 3.00
N ILE A 99 -2.58 13.97 3.56
CA ILE A 99 -1.26 14.09 2.95
C ILE A 99 -0.20 13.72 3.99
N VAL A 100 0.68 12.81 3.63
CA VAL A 100 1.76 12.34 4.48
C VAL A 100 3.00 11.99 3.62
N ASP A 101 4.14 11.84 4.23
CA ASP A 101 5.31 11.29 3.52
C ASP A 101 5.11 9.81 3.18
N SER A 102 4.76 8.99 4.18
CA SER A 102 4.48 7.57 4.05
C SER A 102 3.63 7.08 5.22
N THR A 103 2.62 6.25 4.95
CA THR A 103 1.80 5.61 5.98
C THR A 103 2.63 4.70 6.90
N ASN A 104 3.71 4.07 6.40
CA ASN A 104 4.66 3.33 7.22
C ASN A 104 5.32 4.24 8.26
N ASN A 105 5.80 5.43 7.86
CA ASN A 105 6.47 6.36 8.77
C ASN A 105 5.54 6.85 9.88
N VAL A 106 4.26 7.07 9.59
CA VAL A 106 3.25 7.43 10.61
C VAL A 106 3.21 6.37 11.71
N LEU A 107 3.15 5.10 11.33
CA LEU A 107 3.09 4.01 12.31
C LEU A 107 4.43 3.72 13.00
N ILE A 108 5.57 3.91 12.32
CA ILE A 108 6.91 3.78 12.91
C ILE A 108 7.13 4.84 13.98
N SER A 109 6.77 6.10 13.71
CA SER A 109 6.97 7.22 14.64
C SER A 109 5.97 7.26 15.79
N SER A 110 4.88 6.49 15.69
CA SER A 110 3.83 6.50 16.70
C SER A 110 4.27 5.79 17.98
N LYS A 111 4.40 6.54 19.08
CA LYS A 111 4.61 6.01 20.44
C LYS A 111 3.28 5.49 20.99
N PHE A 112 2.97 4.23 20.82
CA PHE A 112 1.71 3.70 21.33
C PHE A 112 1.84 2.34 21.99
N ASN A 113 1.02 2.14 23.01
CA ASN A 113 0.87 0.91 23.77
C ASN A 113 0.20 -0.18 22.90
N SER A 114 0.75 -1.37 22.88
CA SER A 114 0.62 -2.43 21.87
C SER A 114 -0.68 -3.26 21.89
N SER A 115 -1.75 -2.81 22.57
CA SER A 115 -2.97 -3.64 22.69
C SER A 115 -3.91 -3.57 21.50
N LYS A 116 -3.73 -2.60 20.58
CA LYS A 116 -4.62 -2.37 19.43
C LYS A 116 -3.92 -2.59 18.09
N ILE A 117 -4.65 -3.22 17.16
CA ILE A 117 -4.24 -3.24 15.76
C ILE A 117 -4.43 -1.82 15.20
N ARG A 118 -3.36 -1.22 14.70
CA ARG A 118 -3.41 0.12 14.12
C ARG A 118 -3.25 0.07 12.62
N VAL A 119 -4.11 0.79 11.93
CA VAL A 119 -4.08 0.95 10.49
C VAL A 119 -4.08 2.44 10.16
N CYS A 120 -3.10 2.86 9.38
CA CYS A 120 -3.03 4.19 8.80
C CYS A 120 -3.23 4.11 7.29
N LEU A 121 -4.16 4.91 6.77
CA LEU A 121 -4.35 5.09 5.32
C LEU A 121 -4.07 6.56 4.97
N ALA A 122 -3.72 6.81 3.70
CA ALA A 122 -3.51 8.16 3.20
C ALA A 122 -4.21 8.39 1.86
N GLU A 123 -4.66 9.64 1.63
CA GLU A 123 -5.16 10.06 0.32
C GLU A 123 -4.01 10.27 -0.68
N LEU A 124 -2.88 10.79 -0.18
CA LEU A 124 -1.68 11.09 -0.95
C LEU A 124 -0.42 10.82 -0.14
N GLN A 125 0.59 10.21 -0.76
CA GLN A 125 1.92 10.12 -0.16
C GLN A 125 2.95 10.90 -0.98
N THR A 126 3.69 11.79 -0.34
CA THR A 126 4.78 12.54 -0.99
C THR A 126 6.10 11.76 -1.05
N GLY A 127 6.23 10.72 -0.25
CA GLY A 127 7.41 9.88 -0.13
C GLY A 127 7.06 8.39 -0.11
N GLY A 128 6.04 7.97 -0.89
CA GLY A 128 5.68 6.56 -1.03
C GLY A 128 6.89 5.70 -1.41
N ARG A 129 7.10 4.60 -0.69
CA ARG A 129 8.28 3.75 -0.86
C ARG A 129 7.91 2.34 -1.30
N GLY A 130 8.72 1.82 -2.22
CA GLY A 130 8.86 0.41 -2.49
C GLY A 130 10.19 -0.13 -1.96
N ARG A 131 10.45 -1.41 -2.18
CA ARG A 131 11.73 -2.04 -1.82
C ARG A 131 12.90 -1.41 -2.58
N ARG A 132 14.09 -1.44 -1.96
CA ARG A 132 15.36 -0.95 -2.55
C ARG A 132 15.30 0.51 -2.97
N GLY A 133 14.61 1.34 -2.19
CA GLY A 133 14.51 2.78 -2.43
C GLY A 133 13.67 3.18 -3.66
N LYS A 134 12.98 2.24 -4.30
CA LYS A 134 12.05 2.57 -5.38
C LYS A 134 10.91 3.45 -4.87
N PHE A 135 10.48 4.39 -5.70
CA PHE A 135 9.35 5.24 -5.40
C PHE A 135 8.03 4.54 -5.75
N TRP A 136 7.03 4.64 -4.85
CA TRP A 136 5.66 4.21 -5.11
C TRP A 136 4.82 5.41 -5.49
N GLN A 137 4.29 5.43 -6.71
CA GLN A 137 3.42 6.51 -7.19
C GLN A 137 2.14 6.56 -6.36
N SER A 138 1.89 7.69 -5.73
CA SER A 138 0.81 7.83 -4.74
C SER A 138 -0.06 9.06 -4.98
N PRO A 139 -0.72 9.19 -6.17
CA PRO A 139 -1.60 10.32 -6.45
C PRO A 139 -2.80 10.35 -5.51
N CYS A 140 -3.35 11.56 -5.30
CA CYS A 140 -4.45 11.80 -4.40
C CYS A 140 -5.74 11.09 -4.87
N GLY A 141 -6.42 10.44 -3.93
CA GLY A 141 -7.77 9.91 -4.15
C GLY A 141 -7.89 8.72 -5.09
N ALA A 142 -6.77 8.25 -5.68
CA ALA A 142 -6.79 7.27 -6.77
C ALA A 142 -6.58 5.82 -6.31
N ASN A 143 -5.77 5.61 -5.30
CA ASN A 143 -5.30 4.29 -4.91
C ASN A 143 -5.52 4.04 -3.41
N ILE A 144 -5.18 2.86 -2.92
CA ILE A 144 -5.17 2.55 -1.50
C ILE A 144 -3.72 2.48 -1.03
N TYR A 145 -3.32 3.42 -0.19
CA TYR A 145 -2.04 3.43 0.51
C TYR A 145 -2.34 3.19 1.97
N MET A 146 -1.96 2.03 2.46
CA MET A 146 -2.23 1.66 3.84
C MET A 146 -1.02 1.02 4.49
N SER A 147 -0.90 1.20 5.79
CA SER A 147 0.02 0.48 6.63
C SER A 147 -0.71 -0.07 7.84
N LEU A 148 -0.38 -1.29 8.23
CA LEU A 148 -0.91 -1.97 9.40
C LEU A 148 0.24 -2.31 10.33
N LYS A 149 0.12 -1.95 11.61
CA LYS A 149 1.06 -2.33 12.65
C LYS A 149 0.58 -3.63 13.30
N TRP A 150 1.46 -4.63 13.31
CA TRP A 150 1.23 -5.91 13.98
C TRP A 150 2.36 -6.20 14.96
N SER A 151 2.00 -6.36 16.23
CA SER A 151 2.96 -6.70 17.29
C SER A 151 2.97 -8.21 17.48
N PHE A 152 4.10 -8.83 17.14
CA PHE A 152 4.30 -10.26 17.34
C PHE A 152 4.66 -10.56 18.80
N ASN A 153 4.41 -11.79 19.23
CA ASN A 153 4.81 -12.25 20.56
C ASN A 153 6.33 -12.01 20.77
N PRO A 154 6.71 -11.26 21.81
CA PRO A 154 8.11 -10.86 22.03
C PRO A 154 9.08 -12.01 22.24
N LYS A 155 8.58 -13.18 22.61
CA LYS A 155 9.39 -14.41 22.79
C LYS A 155 9.68 -15.17 21.50
N LYS A 156 9.14 -14.71 20.35
CA LYS A 156 9.31 -15.36 19.04
C LYS A 156 9.88 -14.37 18.05
N LEU A 157 10.86 -14.82 17.27
CA LEU A 157 11.28 -14.11 16.06
C LEU A 157 10.11 -14.06 15.07
N ILE A 158 10.00 -12.98 14.31
CA ILE A 158 9.04 -12.89 13.21
C ILE A 158 9.39 -14.00 12.21
N PRO A 159 8.48 -14.96 11.93
CA PRO A 159 8.79 -16.03 11.01
C PRO A 159 9.08 -15.50 9.60
N ASN A 160 9.94 -16.19 8.86
CA ASN A 160 10.13 -15.93 7.43
C ASN A 160 8.82 -16.14 6.68
N GLY A 161 8.68 -15.53 5.50
CA GLY A 161 7.48 -15.69 4.67
C GLY A 161 6.33 -14.71 4.99
N LEU A 162 6.48 -13.79 5.94
CA LEU A 162 5.43 -12.82 6.29
C LEU A 162 4.94 -12.02 5.07
N SER A 163 5.84 -11.56 4.21
CA SER A 163 5.45 -10.84 2.98
C SER A 163 4.63 -11.70 2.01
N LEU A 164 4.91 -13.01 1.98
CA LEU A 164 4.18 -13.97 1.14
C LEU A 164 2.79 -14.25 1.71
N ALA A 165 2.68 -14.40 3.04
CA ALA A 165 1.39 -14.56 3.71
C ALA A 165 0.48 -13.34 3.48
N VAL A 166 1.02 -12.12 3.62
CA VAL A 166 0.30 -10.88 3.29
C VAL A 166 -0.05 -10.84 1.79
N GLY A 167 0.83 -11.32 0.92
CA GLY A 167 0.56 -11.46 -0.52
C GLY A 167 -0.63 -12.36 -0.80
N ILE A 168 -0.73 -13.49 -0.09
CA ILE A 168 -1.88 -14.41 -0.18
C ILE A 168 -3.15 -13.74 0.33
N ALA A 169 -3.10 -12.99 1.43
CA ALA A 169 -4.26 -12.25 1.93
C ALA A 169 -4.80 -11.26 0.89
N ILE A 170 -3.91 -10.55 0.18
CA ILE A 170 -4.31 -9.61 -0.88
C ILE A 170 -4.85 -10.37 -2.10
N TYR A 171 -4.21 -11.50 -2.46
CA TYR A 171 -4.69 -12.39 -3.53
C TYR A 171 -6.13 -12.85 -3.26
N GLU A 172 -6.41 -13.39 -2.08
CA GLU A 172 -7.76 -13.84 -1.70
C GLU A 172 -8.76 -12.68 -1.72
N ALA A 173 -8.40 -11.52 -1.15
CA ALA A 173 -9.23 -10.33 -1.15
C ALA A 173 -9.60 -9.85 -2.56
N LEU A 174 -8.67 -9.91 -3.51
CA LEU A 174 -8.92 -9.51 -4.90
C LEU A 174 -9.78 -10.53 -5.66
N ILE A 175 -9.60 -11.84 -5.41
CA ILE A 175 -10.48 -12.88 -5.94
C ILE A 175 -11.90 -12.72 -5.40
N ASP A 176 -12.07 -12.46 -4.10
CA ASP A 176 -13.38 -12.30 -3.45
C ASP A 176 -14.17 -11.11 -4.01
N ILE A 177 -13.52 -10.06 -4.46
CA ILE A 177 -14.18 -8.94 -5.14
C ILE A 177 -14.42 -9.16 -6.64
N GLY A 178 -13.99 -10.30 -7.19
CA GLY A 178 -14.27 -10.72 -8.56
C GLY A 178 -13.17 -10.43 -9.58
N ILE A 179 -11.93 -10.17 -9.14
CA ILE A 179 -10.79 -10.03 -10.08
C ILE A 179 -10.23 -11.40 -10.42
N GLU A 180 -10.17 -11.72 -11.69
CA GLU A 180 -9.62 -12.96 -12.21
C GLU A 180 -8.10 -12.86 -12.47
N ASP A 181 -7.43 -14.02 -12.63
CA ASP A 181 -5.98 -14.17 -12.93
C ASP A 181 -5.06 -13.37 -11.99
N VAL A 182 -5.46 -13.29 -10.71
CA VAL A 182 -4.59 -12.72 -9.66
C VAL A 182 -3.47 -13.71 -9.36
N LYS A 183 -2.23 -13.22 -9.25
CA LYS A 183 -1.04 -14.01 -8.89
C LYS A 183 -0.16 -13.25 -7.91
N VAL A 184 0.60 -13.98 -7.12
CA VAL A 184 1.61 -13.41 -6.23
C VAL A 184 2.99 -13.63 -6.84
N LYS A 185 3.68 -12.54 -7.13
CA LYS A 185 5.07 -12.56 -7.61
C LYS A 185 6.00 -12.40 -6.43
N TRP A 186 6.75 -13.46 -6.12
CA TRP A 186 7.79 -13.41 -5.09
C TRP A 186 8.73 -12.21 -5.31
N PRO A 187 9.12 -11.47 -4.26
CA PRO A 187 8.76 -11.73 -2.86
C PRO A 187 7.57 -10.88 -2.34
N ASN A 188 7.02 -9.94 -3.12
CA ASN A 188 6.16 -8.90 -2.55
C ASN A 188 5.22 -8.19 -3.54
N ASP A 189 5.05 -8.67 -4.75
CA ASP A 189 4.20 -8.03 -5.76
C ASP A 189 2.95 -8.86 -6.06
N ILE A 190 1.83 -8.19 -6.25
CA ILE A 190 0.59 -8.81 -6.74
C ILE A 190 0.42 -8.43 -8.21
N MET A 191 0.11 -9.43 -9.00
CA MET A 191 0.00 -9.34 -10.46
C MET A 191 -1.40 -9.72 -10.91
N VAL A 192 -1.92 -9.05 -11.92
CA VAL A 192 -3.12 -9.44 -12.68
C VAL A 192 -2.77 -9.34 -14.15
N ASN A 193 -3.04 -10.38 -14.94
CA ASN A 193 -2.69 -10.42 -16.38
C ASN A 193 -1.23 -9.98 -16.66
N LYS A 194 -0.28 -10.44 -15.85
CA LYS A 194 1.16 -10.09 -15.90
C LYS A 194 1.49 -8.61 -15.61
N MET A 195 0.52 -7.82 -15.19
CA MET A 195 0.68 -6.41 -14.80
C MET A 195 0.61 -6.27 -13.27
N LYS A 196 1.41 -5.38 -12.71
CA LYS A 196 1.44 -5.15 -11.26
C LYS A 196 0.22 -4.35 -10.81
N ILE A 197 -0.54 -4.89 -9.87
CA ILE A 197 -1.70 -4.21 -9.25
C ILE A 197 -1.38 -3.73 -7.83
N ALA A 198 -0.56 -4.46 -7.08
CA ALA A 198 -0.18 -4.07 -5.71
C ALA A 198 1.26 -4.41 -5.37
N GLY A 199 1.78 -3.76 -4.33
CA GLY A 199 3.09 -4.05 -3.75
C GLY A 199 3.06 -3.99 -2.24
N ILE A 200 3.90 -4.80 -1.59
CA ILE A 200 4.00 -4.94 -0.14
C ILE A 200 5.39 -4.46 0.30
N LEU A 201 5.44 -3.67 1.36
CA LEU A 201 6.68 -3.24 2.01
C LEU A 201 6.57 -3.46 3.51
N ILE A 202 7.30 -4.44 4.03
CA ILE A 202 7.35 -4.73 5.47
C ILE A 202 8.62 -4.13 6.05
N GLU A 203 8.45 -3.37 7.13
CA GLU A 203 9.52 -2.80 7.94
C GLU A 203 9.37 -3.34 9.37
N VAL A 204 10.44 -3.92 9.90
CA VAL A 204 10.46 -4.45 11.26
C VAL A 204 11.05 -3.39 12.18
N VAL A 205 10.31 -3.06 13.24
CA VAL A 205 10.75 -2.13 14.27
C VAL A 205 10.99 -2.94 15.54
N ALA A 206 12.25 -3.04 15.94
CA ALA A 206 12.61 -3.64 17.23
C ALA A 206 12.50 -2.56 18.32
N ASP A 207 11.77 -2.84 19.38
CA ASP A 207 11.73 -1.98 20.57
C ASP A 207 12.68 -2.52 21.65
N THR A 208 13.19 -1.59 22.47
CA THR A 208 14.02 -1.90 23.68
C THR A 208 13.31 -2.77 24.71
N SER A 209 11.97 -2.92 24.60
CA SER A 209 11.11 -3.74 25.46
C SER A 209 10.96 -5.21 24.99
N ASN A 210 11.82 -5.71 24.09
CA ASN A 210 11.75 -7.04 23.49
C ASN A 210 10.51 -7.32 22.61
N HIS A 211 9.77 -6.28 22.18
CA HIS A 211 8.71 -6.43 21.21
C HIS A 211 9.27 -6.27 19.77
N SER A 212 8.82 -7.12 18.87
CA SER A 212 9.08 -6.98 17.43
C SER A 212 7.78 -6.62 16.73
N ASP A 213 7.68 -5.37 16.30
CA ASP A 213 6.55 -4.88 15.52
C ASP A 213 6.86 -4.97 14.04
N ALA A 214 5.92 -5.49 13.26
CA ALA A 214 5.95 -5.39 11.81
C ALA A 214 5.02 -4.27 11.35
N ILE A 215 5.57 -3.34 10.59
CA ILE A 215 4.79 -2.34 9.86
C ILE A 215 4.61 -2.86 8.43
N ILE A 216 3.38 -3.22 8.11
CA ILE A 216 3.01 -3.87 6.85
C ILE A 216 2.39 -2.83 5.93
N GLY A 217 3.20 -2.25 5.05
CA GLY A 217 2.75 -1.31 4.03
C GLY A 217 2.20 -2.04 2.81
N VAL A 218 1.04 -1.60 2.34
CA VAL A 218 0.41 -2.08 1.11
C VAL A 218 0.04 -0.89 0.25
N GLY A 219 0.54 -0.88 -0.99
CA GLY A 219 0.07 0.00 -2.04
C GLY A 219 -0.75 -0.82 -3.04
N LEU A 220 -2.04 -0.52 -3.19
CA LEU A 220 -2.91 -1.12 -4.20
C LEU A 220 -3.37 -0.05 -5.18
N ASN A 221 -3.12 -0.25 -6.46
CA ASN A 221 -3.69 0.57 -7.52
C ASN A 221 -5.20 0.28 -7.58
N PHE A 222 -6.03 1.31 -7.38
CA PHE A 222 -7.48 1.14 -7.35
C PHE A 222 -8.17 1.75 -8.58
N ASP A 223 -7.94 3.03 -8.84
CA ASP A 223 -8.43 3.78 -10.01
C ASP A 223 -7.34 4.77 -10.45
N MET A 224 -6.24 4.22 -10.95
CA MET A 224 -5.00 4.97 -11.21
C MET A 224 -5.11 5.81 -12.49
N PRO A 225 -5.00 7.14 -12.42
CA PRO A 225 -5.04 7.98 -13.61
C PRO A 225 -3.91 7.61 -14.59
N ARG A 226 -4.27 7.31 -15.83
CA ARG A 226 -3.31 6.83 -16.84
C ARG A 226 -2.15 7.78 -17.10
N GLN A 227 -2.39 9.09 -17.04
CA GLN A 227 -1.34 10.11 -17.22
C GLN A 227 -0.29 10.06 -16.11
N LEU A 228 -0.69 9.75 -14.87
CA LEU A 228 0.22 9.61 -13.73
C LEU A 228 0.92 8.24 -13.73
N GLY A 229 0.23 7.21 -14.22
CA GLY A 229 0.77 5.87 -14.39
C GLY A 229 1.87 5.77 -15.43
N SER A 230 1.98 6.72 -16.37
CA SER A 230 3.06 6.79 -17.37
C SER A 230 4.47 6.96 -16.76
N ARG A 231 4.54 7.35 -15.49
CA ARG A 231 5.80 7.46 -14.73
C ARG A 231 6.25 6.13 -14.08
N ILE A 232 5.47 5.06 -14.25
CA ILE A 232 5.78 3.73 -13.72
C ILE A 232 6.50 2.92 -14.80
N ASP A 233 7.74 2.51 -14.53
CA ASP A 233 8.69 1.85 -15.45
C ASP A 233 8.42 0.34 -15.60
N GLN A 234 7.27 -0.15 -15.21
CA GLN A 234 6.87 -1.55 -15.37
C GLN A 234 5.39 -1.64 -15.75
N PRO A 235 4.94 -2.72 -16.40
CA PRO A 235 3.52 -2.95 -16.65
C PRO A 235 2.73 -2.93 -15.35
N TRP A 236 1.66 -2.14 -15.32
CA TRP A 236 0.79 -1.97 -14.15
C TRP A 236 -0.69 -1.96 -14.56
N THR A 237 -1.52 -2.27 -13.60
CA THR A 237 -2.99 -2.22 -13.73
C THR A 237 -3.61 -1.76 -12.40
N ASP A 238 -4.93 -1.61 -12.37
CA ASP A 238 -5.70 -1.19 -11.19
C ASP A 238 -7.00 -2.02 -11.03
N VAL A 239 -7.64 -1.91 -9.87
CA VAL A 239 -8.85 -2.67 -9.53
C VAL A 239 -10.00 -2.33 -10.48
N CYS A 240 -10.25 -1.03 -10.74
CA CYS A 240 -11.39 -0.58 -11.54
C CYS A 240 -11.32 -1.07 -12.99
N SER A 241 -10.13 -1.30 -13.52
CA SER A 241 -9.94 -1.84 -14.88
C SER A 241 -10.35 -3.32 -15.03
N HIS A 242 -10.56 -4.06 -13.94
CA HIS A 242 -10.89 -5.49 -13.95
C HIS A 242 -12.29 -5.81 -13.45
N LEU A 243 -13.04 -4.83 -12.98
CA LEU A 243 -14.38 -5.04 -12.44
C LEU A 243 -15.45 -4.46 -13.36
N SER A 244 -16.46 -5.27 -13.68
CA SER A 244 -17.64 -4.82 -14.40
C SER A 244 -18.63 -4.04 -13.52
N LYS A 245 -18.60 -4.28 -12.20
CA LYS A 245 -19.43 -3.57 -11.22
C LYS A 245 -18.56 -2.62 -10.41
N LYS A 246 -19.05 -1.40 -10.22
CA LYS A 246 -18.38 -0.42 -9.38
C LYS A 246 -18.36 -0.91 -7.92
N ILE A 247 -17.18 -0.92 -7.32
CA ILE A 247 -16.96 -1.16 -5.89
C ILE A 247 -16.37 0.09 -5.26
N GLY A 248 -16.74 0.39 -4.03
CA GLY A 248 -16.20 1.54 -3.30
C GLY A 248 -14.76 1.32 -2.85
N ARG A 249 -13.94 2.38 -2.90
CA ARG A 249 -12.56 2.35 -2.42
C ARG A 249 -12.50 2.05 -0.91
N ASN A 250 -13.48 2.55 -0.14
CA ASN A 250 -13.62 2.26 1.30
C ASN A 250 -13.93 0.77 1.56
N ASP A 251 -14.78 0.16 0.71
CA ASP A 251 -15.08 -1.26 0.81
C ASP A 251 -13.84 -2.12 0.56
N VAL A 252 -13.09 -1.82 -0.51
CA VAL A 252 -11.88 -2.58 -0.85
C VAL A 252 -10.82 -2.41 0.24
N ALA A 253 -10.64 -1.20 0.80
CA ALA A 253 -9.74 -0.98 1.92
C ALA A 253 -10.13 -1.82 3.14
N GLY A 254 -11.42 -1.87 3.49
CA GLY A 254 -11.92 -2.69 4.59
C GLY A 254 -11.75 -4.19 4.37
N ILE A 255 -12.00 -4.69 3.14
CA ILE A 255 -11.79 -6.10 2.76
C ILE A 255 -10.30 -6.47 2.90
N LEU A 256 -9.40 -5.65 2.38
CA LEU A 256 -7.95 -5.86 2.49
C LEU A 256 -7.50 -5.94 3.95
N ILE A 257 -7.90 -4.98 4.78
CA ILE A 257 -7.57 -4.96 6.21
C ILE A 257 -8.06 -6.24 6.88
N ALA A 258 -9.31 -6.62 6.61
CA ALA A 258 -9.91 -7.82 7.20
C ALA A 258 -9.16 -9.10 6.80
N SER A 259 -8.83 -9.25 5.51
CA SER A 259 -8.10 -10.40 5.00
C SER A 259 -6.69 -10.47 5.61
N ILE A 260 -5.96 -9.35 5.65
CA ILE A 260 -4.62 -9.29 6.25
C ILE A 260 -4.66 -9.66 7.73
N ILE A 261 -5.60 -9.12 8.51
CA ILE A 261 -5.72 -9.43 9.95
C ILE A 261 -6.01 -10.92 10.18
N LYS A 262 -6.91 -11.54 9.40
CA LYS A 262 -7.18 -12.97 9.48
C LYS A 262 -5.93 -13.81 9.20
N THR A 263 -5.23 -13.46 8.15
CA THR A 263 -3.98 -14.12 7.76
C THR A 263 -2.89 -13.97 8.82
N LEU A 264 -2.70 -12.78 9.39
CA LEU A 264 -1.70 -12.53 10.43
C LEU A 264 -1.98 -13.33 11.71
N LYS A 265 -3.24 -13.50 12.11
CA LYS A 265 -3.62 -14.36 13.25
C LYS A 265 -3.21 -15.82 13.05
N ILE A 266 -3.35 -16.35 11.83
CA ILE A 266 -2.92 -17.71 11.48
C ILE A 266 -1.39 -17.78 11.41
N PHE A 267 -0.78 -16.81 10.71
CA PHE A 267 0.67 -16.75 10.53
C PHE A 267 1.44 -16.65 11.84
N GLU A 268 0.95 -15.89 12.82
CA GLU A 268 1.58 -15.76 14.14
C GLU A 268 1.60 -17.09 14.91
N ARG A 269 0.55 -17.90 14.77
CA ARG A 269 0.46 -19.22 15.43
C ARG A 269 1.30 -20.28 14.73
N GLU A 270 1.21 -20.36 13.41
CA GLU A 270 1.56 -21.54 12.61
C GLU A 270 2.65 -21.25 11.56
N GLY A 271 3.10 -19.99 11.47
CA GLY A 271 4.05 -19.58 10.43
C GLY A 271 3.45 -19.64 9.03
N PHE A 272 4.30 -19.88 8.03
CA PHE A 272 3.88 -19.87 6.63
C PHE A 272 3.22 -21.20 6.18
N HIS A 273 3.41 -22.28 6.91
CA HIS A 273 2.99 -23.63 6.51
C HIS A 273 1.52 -23.74 6.04
N PRO A 274 0.50 -23.15 6.70
CA PRO A 274 -0.89 -23.24 6.27
C PRO A 274 -1.17 -22.64 4.88
N PHE A 275 -0.30 -21.78 4.40
CA PHE A 275 -0.47 -21.03 3.16
C PHE A 275 0.12 -21.72 1.92
N PHE A 276 0.84 -22.83 2.08
CA PHE A 276 1.51 -23.52 0.97
C PHE A 276 0.57 -23.94 -0.16
N SER A 277 -0.58 -24.52 0.19
CA SER A 277 -1.55 -24.97 -0.81
C SER A 277 -2.16 -23.84 -1.63
N ILE A 278 -2.29 -22.66 -1.01
CA ILE A 278 -2.79 -21.46 -1.69
C ILE A 278 -1.66 -20.87 -2.53
N TRP A 279 -0.44 -20.80 -2.00
CA TRP A 279 0.73 -20.31 -2.73
C TRP A 279 0.92 -21.07 -4.06
N ASP A 280 0.82 -22.36 -4.04
CA ASP A 280 1.02 -23.19 -5.23
C ASP A 280 0.04 -22.86 -6.38
N LYS A 281 -1.15 -22.36 -6.04
CA LYS A 281 -2.16 -21.92 -7.01
C LYS A 281 -1.91 -20.50 -7.52
N CYS A 282 -1.30 -19.63 -6.72
CA CYS A 282 -1.12 -18.21 -7.03
C CYS A 282 0.33 -17.82 -7.36
N ASP A 283 1.29 -18.73 -7.32
CA ASP A 283 2.69 -18.43 -7.64
C ASP A 283 2.85 -17.98 -9.09
N PHE A 284 3.26 -16.70 -9.25
CA PHE A 284 3.50 -16.12 -10.57
C PHE A 284 4.75 -16.65 -11.24
N LEU A 285 5.75 -17.10 -10.49
CA LEU A 285 7.07 -17.47 -11.00
C LEU A 285 7.20 -18.95 -11.34
N LYS A 286 6.45 -19.82 -10.70
CA LYS A 286 6.60 -21.27 -10.80
C LYS A 286 6.61 -21.74 -12.26
N GLY A 287 7.66 -22.46 -12.63
CA GLY A 287 7.86 -23.01 -13.97
C GLY A 287 8.43 -22.04 -15.01
N LYS A 288 8.56 -20.75 -14.70
CA LYS A 288 9.15 -19.74 -15.59
C LYS A 288 10.67 -19.72 -15.48
N THR A 289 11.29 -19.16 -16.52
CA THR A 289 12.71 -18.81 -16.56
C THR A 289 12.90 -17.31 -16.43
N GLY A 290 14.10 -16.91 -16.02
CA GLY A 290 14.45 -15.50 -15.86
C GLY A 290 15.83 -15.35 -15.26
N LYS A 291 16.12 -14.15 -14.78
CA LYS A 291 17.42 -13.81 -14.21
C LYS A 291 17.31 -13.41 -12.76
N VAL A 292 18.17 -14.00 -11.93
CA VAL A 292 18.42 -13.58 -10.55
C VAL A 292 19.52 -12.52 -10.59
N VAL A 293 19.18 -11.30 -10.17
CA VAL A 293 20.11 -10.16 -10.17
C VAL A 293 20.47 -9.84 -8.72
N LYS A 294 21.72 -10.08 -8.34
CA LYS A 294 22.37 -9.66 -7.09
C LYS A 294 23.10 -8.33 -7.30
N SER A 295 23.67 -7.75 -6.23
CA SER A 295 24.49 -6.53 -6.33
C SER A 295 25.60 -6.65 -7.37
N ASP A 296 26.29 -7.80 -7.39
CA ASP A 296 27.57 -8.00 -8.09
C ASP A 296 27.50 -9.05 -9.20
N SER A 297 26.34 -9.68 -9.40
CA SER A 297 26.19 -10.77 -10.36
C SER A 297 24.78 -10.90 -10.90
N GLN A 298 24.70 -11.52 -12.08
CA GLN A 298 23.43 -11.90 -12.71
C GLN A 298 23.57 -13.33 -13.23
N SER A 299 22.59 -14.19 -12.91
CA SER A 299 22.55 -15.57 -13.37
C SER A 299 21.17 -15.95 -13.90
N ASN A 300 21.14 -16.77 -14.93
CA ASN A 300 19.89 -17.37 -15.38
C ASN A 300 19.38 -18.39 -14.35
N ALA A 301 18.08 -18.51 -14.24
CA ALA A 301 17.47 -19.47 -13.35
C ALA A 301 16.07 -19.88 -13.82
N LYS A 302 15.73 -21.13 -13.55
CA LYS A 302 14.35 -21.62 -13.59
C LYS A 302 13.77 -21.55 -12.19
N PHE A 303 12.57 -21.00 -12.05
CA PHE A 303 11.87 -20.85 -10.77
C PHE A 303 11.02 -22.08 -10.49
N GLU A 304 11.22 -22.73 -9.35
CA GLU A 304 10.52 -23.99 -8.98
C GLU A 304 9.49 -23.83 -7.87
N GLY A 305 9.31 -22.63 -7.34
CA GLY A 305 8.41 -22.33 -6.21
C GLY A 305 9.18 -21.83 -5.01
N ILE A 306 8.69 -22.11 -3.81
CA ILE A 306 9.30 -21.66 -2.55
C ILE A 306 9.57 -22.83 -1.61
N SER A 307 10.53 -22.62 -0.69
CA SER A 307 10.81 -23.51 0.43
C SER A 307 9.82 -23.31 1.59
N THR A 308 9.87 -24.18 2.58
CA THR A 308 8.99 -24.13 3.78
C THR A 308 9.10 -22.83 4.59
N ASP A 309 10.21 -22.14 4.47
CA ASP A 309 10.46 -20.84 5.11
C ASP A 309 10.26 -19.64 4.17
N GLY A 310 9.72 -19.88 2.95
CA GLY A 310 9.39 -18.81 1.98
C GLY A 310 10.58 -18.31 1.14
N ALA A 311 11.74 -18.99 1.15
CA ALA A 311 12.81 -18.70 0.21
C ALA A 311 12.45 -19.17 -1.19
N LEU A 312 12.81 -18.39 -2.23
CA LEU A 312 12.59 -18.80 -3.62
C LEU A 312 13.55 -19.93 -4.01
N ILE A 313 12.99 -20.99 -4.57
CA ILE A 313 13.76 -22.11 -5.10
C ILE A 313 14.07 -21.83 -6.56
N VAL A 314 15.34 -21.81 -6.90
CA VAL A 314 15.82 -21.62 -8.27
C VAL A 314 16.75 -22.75 -8.69
N VAL A 315 16.72 -23.09 -9.97
CA VAL A 315 17.66 -24.02 -10.60
C VAL A 315 18.48 -23.25 -11.62
N ASN A 316 19.80 -23.24 -11.46
CA ASN A 316 20.72 -22.57 -12.36
C ASN A 316 21.00 -23.41 -13.64
N ASP A 317 21.78 -22.85 -14.58
CA ASP A 317 22.14 -23.54 -15.84
C ASP A 317 22.91 -24.84 -15.61
N ASN A 318 23.60 -24.99 -14.48
CA ASN A 318 24.31 -26.20 -14.07
C ASN A 318 23.39 -27.27 -13.44
N LYS A 319 22.07 -27.04 -13.41
CA LYS A 319 21.05 -27.87 -12.74
C LYS A 319 21.19 -27.93 -11.21
N GLU A 320 21.92 -26.98 -10.61
CA GLU A 320 22.03 -26.86 -9.16
C GLU A 320 20.85 -26.10 -8.59
N ARG A 321 20.28 -26.64 -7.51
CA ARG A 321 19.17 -26.05 -6.79
C ARG A 321 19.69 -25.10 -5.70
N GLN A 322 19.21 -23.87 -5.70
CA GLN A 322 19.60 -22.83 -4.74
C GLN A 322 18.38 -22.19 -4.08
N LEU A 323 18.51 -21.79 -2.83
CA LEU A 323 17.53 -21.02 -2.07
C LEU A 323 17.91 -19.55 -2.08
N ILE A 324 16.96 -18.70 -2.47
CA ILE A 324 17.16 -17.25 -2.53
C ILE A 324 16.26 -16.57 -1.49
N HIS A 325 16.86 -15.78 -0.61
CA HIS A 325 16.14 -14.99 0.38
C HIS A 325 15.82 -13.58 -0.14
N SER A 326 14.70 -13.00 0.32
CA SER A 326 14.08 -11.81 -0.29
C SER A 326 14.89 -10.50 -0.18
N GLY A 327 15.87 -10.43 0.72
CA GLY A 327 16.68 -9.22 0.94
C GLY A 327 17.66 -8.90 -0.17
N GLU A 328 18.15 -9.91 -0.87
CA GLU A 328 19.40 -9.86 -1.63
C GLU A 328 19.26 -9.68 -3.14
N VAL A 329 18.07 -9.94 -3.71
CA VAL A 329 17.94 -10.08 -5.16
C VAL A 329 16.76 -9.32 -5.76
N SER A 330 16.88 -8.98 -7.05
CA SER A 330 15.75 -8.70 -7.94
C SER A 330 15.64 -9.75 -9.03
N LEU A 331 14.41 -9.92 -9.56
CA LEU A 331 14.12 -10.90 -10.58
C LEU A 331 13.70 -10.20 -11.87
N LYS A 332 14.28 -10.64 -12.99
CA LYS A 332 13.82 -10.28 -14.34
C LYS A 332 13.28 -11.55 -15.00
N ILE A 333 12.04 -11.52 -15.46
CA ILE A 333 11.39 -12.64 -16.15
C ILE A 333 11.57 -12.43 -17.64
N GLU A 334 11.82 -13.50 -18.38
CA GLU A 334 11.88 -13.53 -19.83
C GLU A 334 10.50 -13.57 -20.46
#